data_fb2e81ea3755b8da4193236b6e8d7c18
#
_entry.id   fb2e81ea3755b8da4193236b6e8d7c18
#
_cell.length_a   1.000
_cell.length_b   1.000
_cell.length_c   1.000
_cell.angle_alpha   90.00
_cell.angle_beta   90.00
_cell.angle_gamma   90.00
#
_symmetry.space_group_name_H-M   'P 1'
#
loop_
_entity.id
_entity.type
_entity.pdbx_description
1 polymer ?
#
loop_
_entity_poly.entity_id
_entity_poly.type
_entity_poly.pdbx_seq_one_letter_code
_entity_poly.pdbx_strand_id
1 'polypeptide(L)'
;MPIIIDCIQGTEEWQKVRNGLITASLFEMVMAQKKQGQKTSRYHSVMMKLAGERITGKTVEEGTTVSQRRGTELEPIARQLYAKLTHTEPECIGFVLADDRGQGFSPDAFVGENGLLEIKTKKPEILIPHFMQKTFPAEHKAQCQGGLWISQREWVDLMLYWPDMPPLIKRAYRDEAYICKLENEISRFNEALEKMVQQIKCVETGFSIRTEIALKERKNRERGANAKRLLVSKTRMRRARKGSVQH
;
A
#
# COMPACT_ATOMS: atom_id res chain seq x y z
N MET A 1 -8.41 16.93 10.36
CA MET A 1 -8.88 17.29 9.01
C MET A 1 -8.06 16.54 7.97
N PRO A 2 -8.65 16.11 6.85
CA PRO A 2 -7.93 15.42 5.79
C PRO A 2 -6.79 16.28 5.24
N ILE A 3 -5.69 15.63 4.84
CA ILE A 3 -4.51 16.29 4.28
C ILE A 3 -4.53 16.05 2.77
N ILE A 4 -4.67 17.12 2.00
CA ILE A 4 -4.56 17.07 0.54
C ILE A 4 -3.08 17.16 0.17
N ILE A 5 -2.60 16.19 -0.59
CA ILE A 5 -1.23 16.16 -1.10
C ILE A 5 -1.27 16.47 -2.59
N ASP A 6 -0.66 17.59 -2.95
CA ASP A 6 -0.55 18.02 -4.33
C ASP A 6 0.53 17.20 -5.04
N CYS A 7 0.09 16.26 -5.85
CA CYS A 7 0.92 15.41 -6.69
C CYS A 7 0.13 14.92 -7.91
N ILE A 8 0.81 14.56 -8.97
CA ILE A 8 0.15 14.04 -10.18
C ILE A 8 0.00 12.52 -10.04
N GLN A 9 -1.23 12.02 -10.17
CA GLN A 9 -1.51 10.59 -10.11
C GLN A 9 -0.74 9.82 -11.19
N GLY A 10 -0.20 8.65 -10.83
CA GLY A 10 0.62 7.83 -11.71
C GLY A 10 2.11 8.18 -11.71
N THR A 11 2.54 9.27 -11.10
CA THR A 11 3.96 9.64 -10.97
C THR A 11 4.65 8.89 -9.83
N GLU A 12 5.98 8.93 -9.82
CA GLU A 12 6.79 8.34 -8.75
C GLU A 12 6.49 8.99 -7.38
N GLU A 13 6.24 10.30 -7.36
CA GLU A 13 5.87 11.04 -6.15
C GLU A 13 4.56 10.53 -5.57
N TRP A 14 3.54 10.36 -6.41
CA TRP A 14 2.26 9.79 -6.01
C TRP A 14 2.41 8.34 -5.50
N GLN A 15 3.29 7.53 -6.11
CA GLN A 15 3.59 6.18 -5.62
C GLN A 15 4.25 6.21 -4.23
N LYS A 16 5.20 7.14 -3.99
CA LYS A 16 5.87 7.31 -2.69
C LYS A 16 4.90 7.67 -1.58
N VAL A 17 3.96 8.58 -1.85
CA VAL A 17 2.94 8.98 -0.87
C VAL A 17 2.05 7.81 -0.46
N ARG A 18 1.77 6.90 -1.37
CA ARG A 18 0.90 5.73 -1.15
C ARG A 18 1.62 4.51 -0.57
N ASN A 19 2.94 4.51 -0.58
CA ASN A 19 3.76 3.37 -0.19
C ASN A 19 3.43 2.87 1.22
N GLY A 20 3.05 1.60 1.34
CA GLY A 20 2.71 0.98 2.61
C GLY A 20 1.41 1.48 3.26
N LEU A 21 0.61 2.31 2.58
CA LEU A 21 -0.69 2.78 3.06
C LEU A 21 -1.83 1.93 2.50
N ILE A 22 -2.78 1.60 3.36
CA ILE A 22 -4.06 1.07 2.88
C ILE A 22 -4.86 2.18 2.21
N THR A 23 -5.31 1.95 0.97
CA THR A 23 -6.08 2.94 0.20
C THR A 23 -7.51 2.51 -0.02
N ALA A 24 -8.42 3.47 -0.23
CA ALA A 24 -9.86 3.19 -0.39
C ALA A 24 -10.17 2.14 -1.48
N SER A 25 -9.36 2.07 -2.54
CA SER A 25 -9.50 1.05 -3.59
C SER A 25 -9.27 -0.40 -3.11
N LEU A 26 -8.61 -0.57 -1.95
CA LEU A 26 -8.36 -1.88 -1.33
C LEU A 26 -9.36 -2.21 -0.20
N PHE A 27 -10.21 -1.27 0.20
CA PHE A 27 -11.11 -1.43 1.34
C PHE A 27 -12.09 -2.60 1.18
N GLU A 28 -12.59 -2.84 -0.04
CA GLU A 28 -13.44 -4.00 -0.30
C GLU A 28 -12.73 -5.32 0.07
N MET A 29 -11.43 -5.44 -0.23
CA MET A 29 -10.68 -6.65 0.09
C MET A 29 -10.51 -6.86 1.59
N VAL A 30 -10.40 -5.77 2.36
CA VAL A 30 -10.32 -5.81 3.83
C VAL A 30 -11.68 -6.12 4.45
N MET A 31 -12.76 -5.57 3.89
CA MET A 31 -14.13 -5.79 4.35
C MET A 31 -14.65 -7.21 4.03
N ALA A 32 -14.12 -7.83 2.96
CA ALA A 32 -14.58 -9.14 2.51
C ALA A 32 -14.28 -10.23 3.54
N GLN A 33 -15.30 -10.99 3.92
CA GLN A 33 -15.20 -12.11 4.85
C GLN A 33 -15.73 -13.39 4.19
N LYS A 34 -15.14 -14.52 4.56
CA LYS A 34 -15.68 -15.84 4.26
C LYS A 34 -16.85 -16.17 5.19
N LYS A 35 -17.58 -17.24 4.88
CA LYS A 35 -18.51 -17.85 5.84
C LYS A 35 -17.78 -18.07 7.17
N GLN A 36 -18.45 -17.82 8.29
CA GLN A 36 -17.88 -17.88 9.66
C GLN A 36 -16.90 -16.73 10.03
N GLY A 37 -16.91 -15.60 9.32
CA GLY A 37 -16.13 -14.40 9.68
C GLY A 37 -14.63 -14.49 9.43
N GLN A 38 -14.14 -15.55 8.76
CA GLN A 38 -12.73 -15.69 8.42
C GLN A 38 -12.31 -14.68 7.34
N LYS A 39 -11.07 -14.18 7.44
CA LYS A 39 -10.49 -13.28 6.42
C LYS A 39 -10.21 -14.03 5.12
N THR A 40 -10.35 -13.34 4.00
CA THR A 40 -10.15 -13.90 2.65
C THR A 40 -8.66 -14.01 2.30
N SER A 41 -8.32 -14.77 1.25
CA SER A 41 -6.96 -14.77 0.68
C SER A 41 -6.55 -13.38 0.20
N ARG A 42 -7.49 -12.60 -0.36
CA ARG A 42 -7.23 -11.21 -0.81
C ARG A 42 -6.85 -10.31 0.35
N TYR A 43 -7.48 -10.43 1.52
CA TYR A 43 -7.09 -9.73 2.74
C TYR A 43 -5.62 -9.99 3.08
N HIS A 44 -5.21 -11.27 3.08
CA HIS A 44 -3.83 -11.63 3.39
C HIS A 44 -2.85 -11.14 2.33
N SER A 45 -3.21 -11.19 1.03
CA SER A 45 -2.36 -10.65 -0.04
C SER A 45 -2.12 -9.15 0.12
N VAL A 46 -3.16 -8.37 0.43
CA VAL A 46 -3.01 -6.94 0.72
C VAL A 46 -2.13 -6.71 1.94
N MET A 47 -2.31 -7.48 3.01
CA MET A 47 -1.50 -7.39 4.23
C MET A 47 -0.02 -7.61 3.93
N MET A 48 0.33 -8.69 3.20
CA MET A 48 1.72 -9.02 2.86
C MET A 48 2.35 -7.97 1.94
N LYS A 49 1.59 -7.47 0.96
CA LYS A 49 2.05 -6.41 0.06
C LYS A 49 2.43 -5.16 0.84
N LEU A 50 1.50 -4.62 1.65
CA LEU A 50 1.74 -3.40 2.41
C LEU A 50 2.82 -3.58 3.48
N ALA A 51 2.94 -4.77 4.10
CA ALA A 51 4.05 -5.08 5.01
C ALA A 51 5.40 -5.03 4.28
N GLY A 52 5.50 -5.64 3.10
CA GLY A 52 6.69 -5.59 2.26
C GLY A 52 7.07 -4.16 1.89
N GLU A 53 6.10 -3.34 1.47
CA GLU A 53 6.31 -1.92 1.15
C GLU A 53 6.81 -1.12 2.36
N ARG A 54 6.24 -1.32 3.57
CA ARG A 54 6.70 -0.65 4.81
C ARG A 54 8.10 -1.07 5.25
N ILE A 55 8.48 -2.32 5.01
CA ILE A 55 9.80 -2.84 5.38
C ILE A 55 10.87 -2.35 4.41
N THR A 56 10.58 -2.43 3.10
CA THR A 56 11.56 -2.10 2.06
C THR A 56 11.61 -0.62 1.71
N GLY A 57 10.57 0.15 2.05
CA GLY A 57 10.39 1.54 1.62
C GLY A 57 10.12 1.68 0.12
N LYS A 58 9.82 0.58 -0.57
CA LYS A 58 9.63 0.56 -2.03
C LYS A 58 8.32 -0.12 -2.39
N THR A 59 7.60 0.46 -3.34
CA THR A 59 6.47 -0.19 -3.99
C THR A 59 6.99 -1.21 -4.99
N VAL A 60 6.47 -2.44 -4.93
CA VAL A 60 6.77 -3.45 -5.95
C VAL A 60 5.98 -3.09 -7.21
N GLU A 61 6.69 -2.87 -8.31
CA GLU A 61 6.05 -2.64 -9.60
C GLU A 61 5.30 -3.89 -10.04
N GLU A 62 3.99 -3.83 -10.00
CA GLU A 62 3.14 -4.82 -10.64
C GLU A 62 2.87 -4.36 -12.07
N GLY A 63 3.01 -5.25 -13.02
CA GLY A 63 2.70 -4.93 -14.43
C GLY A 63 1.27 -4.41 -14.57
N THR A 64 1.11 -3.31 -15.30
CA THR A 64 -0.19 -2.69 -15.53
C THR A 64 -1.06 -3.60 -16.40
N THR A 65 -2.22 -4.01 -15.91
CA THR A 65 -3.18 -4.82 -16.67
C THR A 65 -3.79 -4.00 -17.83
N VAL A 66 -4.27 -4.70 -18.85
CA VAL A 66 -4.99 -4.06 -19.98
C VAL A 66 -6.18 -3.22 -19.49
N SER A 67 -6.88 -3.68 -18.46
CA SER A 67 -8.01 -2.93 -17.87
C SER A 67 -7.57 -1.67 -17.17
N GLN A 68 -6.46 -1.70 -16.43
CA GLN A 68 -5.90 -0.52 -15.74
C GLN A 68 -5.43 0.52 -16.77
N ARG A 69 -4.67 0.10 -17.79
CA ARG A 69 -4.21 1.00 -18.88
C ARG A 69 -5.38 1.70 -19.53
N ARG A 70 -6.40 0.93 -19.96
CA ARG A 70 -7.61 1.50 -20.54
C ARG A 70 -8.33 2.44 -19.58
N GLY A 71 -8.38 2.12 -18.27
CA GLY A 71 -8.94 3.00 -17.26
C GLY A 71 -8.27 4.36 -17.25
N THR A 72 -6.94 4.38 -17.18
CA THR A 72 -6.14 5.62 -17.21
C THR A 72 -6.33 6.42 -18.50
N GLU A 73 -6.40 5.75 -19.67
CA GLU A 73 -6.61 6.41 -20.96
C GLU A 73 -8.00 7.04 -21.10
N LEU A 74 -9.03 6.37 -20.60
CA LEU A 74 -10.43 6.81 -20.75
C LEU A 74 -10.92 7.75 -19.64
N GLU A 75 -10.25 7.79 -18.48
CA GLU A 75 -10.66 8.61 -17.34
C GLU A 75 -10.77 10.11 -17.67
N PRO A 76 -9.80 10.76 -18.34
CA PRO A 76 -9.93 12.18 -18.71
C PRO A 76 -11.12 12.45 -19.60
N ILE A 77 -11.43 11.53 -20.55
CA ILE A 77 -12.57 11.64 -21.47
C ILE A 77 -13.88 11.53 -20.68
N ALA A 78 -13.97 10.56 -19.79
CA ALA A 78 -15.14 10.36 -18.93
C ALA A 78 -15.37 11.56 -18.00
N ARG A 79 -14.31 12.13 -17.43
CA ARG A 79 -14.35 13.31 -16.56
C ARG A 79 -14.86 14.54 -17.32
N GLN A 80 -14.39 14.78 -18.55
CA GLN A 80 -14.90 15.86 -19.39
C GLN A 80 -16.38 15.66 -19.74
N LEU A 81 -16.80 14.43 -20.04
CA LEU A 81 -18.21 14.11 -20.29
C LEU A 81 -19.06 14.35 -19.04
N TYR A 82 -18.58 13.93 -17.86
CA TYR A 82 -19.25 14.20 -16.59
C TYR A 82 -19.45 15.70 -16.37
N ALA A 83 -18.41 16.50 -16.56
CA ALA A 83 -18.49 17.97 -16.42
C ALA A 83 -19.56 18.59 -17.32
N LYS A 84 -19.64 18.15 -18.56
CA LYS A 84 -20.66 18.61 -19.53
C LYS A 84 -22.09 18.21 -19.11
N LEU A 85 -22.27 16.98 -18.63
CA LEU A 85 -23.60 16.45 -18.27
C LEU A 85 -24.14 17.06 -16.98
N THR A 86 -23.24 17.36 -16.03
CA THR A 86 -23.62 17.85 -14.70
C THR A 86 -23.48 19.37 -14.57
N HIS A 87 -22.93 20.06 -15.58
CA HIS A 87 -22.59 21.46 -15.54
C HIS A 87 -21.74 21.85 -14.32
N THR A 88 -20.76 20.97 -13.98
CA THR A 88 -19.81 21.18 -12.88
C THR A 88 -18.38 21.20 -13.41
N GLU A 89 -17.46 21.68 -12.58
CA GLU A 89 -16.03 21.70 -12.87
C GLU A 89 -15.31 20.72 -11.91
N PRO A 90 -15.09 19.44 -12.30
CA PRO A 90 -14.38 18.47 -11.48
C PRO A 90 -12.91 18.85 -11.33
N GLU A 91 -12.44 19.00 -10.11
CA GLU A 91 -11.07 19.32 -9.76
C GLU A 91 -10.24 18.06 -9.57
N CYS A 92 -9.14 17.91 -10.32
CA CYS A 92 -8.23 16.79 -10.17
C CYS A 92 -7.41 16.93 -8.89
N ILE A 93 -7.42 15.88 -8.06
CA ILE A 93 -6.70 15.83 -6.79
C ILE A 93 -5.69 14.70 -6.84
N GLY A 94 -4.46 14.92 -6.35
CA GLY A 94 -3.41 13.92 -6.34
C GLY A 94 -3.69 12.80 -5.34
N PHE A 95 -3.66 13.12 -4.05
CA PHE A 95 -3.89 12.17 -2.98
C PHE A 95 -4.50 12.85 -1.75
N VAL A 96 -5.40 12.17 -1.08
CA VAL A 96 -5.97 12.60 0.19
C VAL A 96 -5.59 11.61 1.27
N LEU A 97 -4.89 12.08 2.28
CA LEU A 97 -4.48 11.32 3.44
C LEU A 97 -5.44 11.64 4.60
N ALA A 98 -5.89 10.62 5.32
CA ALA A 98 -6.65 10.80 6.54
C ALA A 98 -5.84 11.56 7.61
N ASP A 99 -6.50 12.21 8.54
CA ASP A 99 -5.86 13.01 9.59
C ASP A 99 -4.95 12.18 10.52
N ASP A 100 -5.31 10.93 10.78
CA ASP A 100 -4.50 9.95 11.52
C ASP A 100 -3.35 9.35 10.68
N ARG A 101 -3.26 9.69 9.39
CA ARG A 101 -2.27 9.21 8.42
C ARG A 101 -2.23 7.68 8.25
N GLY A 102 -3.24 6.96 8.71
CA GLY A 102 -3.31 5.50 8.62
C GLY A 102 -3.78 4.98 7.26
N GLN A 103 -4.55 5.79 6.53
CA GLN A 103 -5.17 5.45 5.25
C GLN A 103 -5.32 6.67 4.35
N GLY A 104 -5.53 6.43 3.06
CA GLY A 104 -5.73 7.50 2.10
C GLY A 104 -6.47 7.05 0.84
N PHE A 105 -6.68 7.97 -0.07
CA PHE A 105 -7.25 7.66 -1.38
C PHE A 105 -6.86 8.69 -2.44
N SER A 106 -6.95 8.29 -3.70
CA SER A 106 -6.84 9.18 -4.85
C SER A 106 -8.21 9.28 -5.47
N PRO A 107 -8.94 10.39 -5.30
CA PRO A 107 -10.19 10.62 -6.01
C PRO A 107 -9.92 10.86 -7.50
N ASP A 108 -10.85 10.47 -8.39
CA ASP A 108 -10.74 10.86 -9.79
C ASP A 108 -11.01 12.36 -9.97
N ALA A 109 -11.86 12.95 -9.11
CA ALA A 109 -11.96 14.40 -8.92
C ALA A 109 -12.74 14.77 -7.66
N PHE A 110 -12.55 16.01 -7.21
CA PHE A 110 -13.49 16.71 -6.33
C PHE A 110 -14.54 17.44 -7.18
N VAL A 111 -15.77 17.55 -6.64
CA VAL A 111 -16.88 18.23 -7.30
C VAL A 111 -17.49 19.24 -6.33
N GLY A 112 -17.22 20.50 -6.55
CA GLY A 112 -17.58 21.56 -5.61
C GLY A 112 -16.97 21.31 -4.22
N GLU A 113 -17.62 21.87 -3.18
CA GLU A 113 -17.11 21.74 -1.82
C GLU A 113 -17.31 20.35 -1.20
N ASN A 114 -18.42 19.68 -1.54
CA ASN A 114 -18.91 18.51 -0.79
C ASN A 114 -18.96 17.21 -1.59
N GLY A 115 -18.60 17.24 -2.88
CA GLY A 115 -18.76 16.09 -3.77
C GLY A 115 -17.45 15.42 -4.17
N LEU A 116 -17.54 14.13 -4.46
CA LEU A 116 -16.53 13.29 -5.07
C LEU A 116 -17.00 12.77 -6.42
N LEU A 117 -16.09 12.57 -7.34
CA LEU A 117 -16.29 11.78 -8.54
C LEU A 117 -15.38 10.55 -8.49
N GLU A 118 -15.98 9.39 -8.75
CA GLU A 118 -15.27 8.11 -8.97
C GLU A 118 -15.68 7.58 -10.33
N ILE A 119 -14.72 7.30 -11.20
CA ILE A 119 -14.94 6.84 -12.58
C ILE A 119 -14.49 5.39 -12.71
N LYS A 120 -15.35 4.55 -13.29
CA LYS A 120 -15.03 3.16 -13.58
C LYS A 120 -15.32 2.84 -15.05
N THR A 121 -14.29 2.46 -15.79
CA THR A 121 -14.47 1.96 -17.16
C THR A 121 -14.91 0.51 -17.12
N LYS A 122 -16.10 0.24 -17.64
CA LYS A 122 -16.73 -1.10 -17.65
C LYS A 122 -17.05 -1.47 -19.09
N LYS A 123 -16.59 -2.63 -19.54
CA LYS A 123 -16.99 -3.16 -20.86
C LYS A 123 -18.51 -3.26 -20.96
N PRO A 124 -19.10 -3.21 -22.19
CA PRO A 124 -20.55 -3.21 -22.41
C PRO A 124 -21.27 -4.35 -21.69
N GLU A 125 -20.72 -5.57 -21.74
CA GLU A 125 -21.31 -6.75 -21.10
C GLU A 125 -21.39 -6.65 -19.57
N ILE A 126 -20.54 -5.81 -18.96
CA ILE A 126 -20.55 -5.54 -17.52
C ILE A 126 -21.38 -4.29 -17.21
N LEU A 127 -21.37 -3.29 -18.08
CA LEU A 127 -22.08 -2.02 -17.88
C LEU A 127 -23.60 -2.18 -18.05
N ILE A 128 -24.05 -2.93 -19.06
CA ILE A 128 -25.49 -3.11 -19.38
C ILE A 128 -26.30 -3.58 -18.14
N PRO A 129 -25.90 -4.60 -17.37
CA PRO A 129 -26.64 -5.00 -16.18
C PRO A 129 -26.84 -3.87 -15.14
N HIS A 130 -25.90 -2.95 -15.03
CA HIS A 130 -26.01 -1.84 -14.08
C HIS A 130 -27.08 -0.82 -14.46
N PHE A 131 -27.44 -0.68 -15.75
CA PHE A 131 -28.58 0.15 -16.17
C PHE A 131 -29.92 -0.42 -15.67
N MET A 132 -30.01 -1.75 -15.56
CA MET A 132 -31.21 -2.43 -15.08
C MET A 132 -31.35 -2.44 -13.56
N GLN A 133 -30.25 -2.18 -12.86
CA GLN A 133 -30.20 -2.16 -11.39
C GLN A 133 -30.52 -0.76 -10.86
N LYS A 134 -31.51 -0.65 -9.96
CA LYS A 134 -31.85 0.62 -9.30
C LYS A 134 -30.91 1.00 -8.17
N THR A 135 -30.17 0.02 -7.62
CA THR A 135 -29.29 0.20 -6.48
C THR A 135 -27.90 0.66 -6.87
N PHE A 136 -27.16 1.23 -5.91
CA PHE A 136 -25.75 1.54 -6.08
C PHE A 136 -24.94 0.25 -6.22
N PRO A 137 -23.94 0.16 -7.13
CA PRO A 137 -23.12 -1.03 -7.32
C PRO A 137 -22.36 -1.40 -6.05
N ALA A 138 -22.66 -2.57 -5.50
CA ALA A 138 -22.15 -3.00 -4.19
C ALA A 138 -20.61 -3.16 -4.19
N GLU A 139 -20.03 -3.56 -5.31
CA GLU A 139 -18.58 -3.74 -5.48
C GLU A 139 -17.79 -2.43 -5.38
N HIS A 140 -18.43 -1.28 -5.51
CA HIS A 140 -17.78 0.02 -5.37
C HIS A 140 -18.14 0.74 -4.05
N LYS A 141 -19.04 0.15 -3.24
CA LYS A 141 -19.51 0.79 -2.01
C LYS A 141 -18.36 1.06 -1.02
N ALA A 142 -17.48 0.11 -0.80
CA ALA A 142 -16.37 0.26 0.15
C ALA A 142 -15.39 1.37 -0.27
N GLN A 143 -15.06 1.45 -1.55
CA GLN A 143 -14.20 2.50 -2.08
C GLN A 143 -14.85 3.88 -1.97
N CYS A 144 -16.09 4.01 -2.42
CA CYS A 144 -16.83 5.28 -2.42
C CYS A 144 -17.08 5.80 -0.99
N GLN A 145 -17.58 4.96 -0.09
CA GLN A 145 -17.79 5.33 1.32
C GLN A 145 -16.47 5.60 2.04
N GLY A 146 -15.41 4.88 1.69
CA GLY A 146 -14.05 5.14 2.18
C GLY A 146 -13.51 6.50 1.75
N GLY A 147 -13.74 6.88 0.50
CA GLY A 147 -13.41 8.21 0.00
C GLY A 147 -14.14 9.32 0.74
N LEU A 148 -15.47 9.15 0.97
CA LEU A 148 -16.27 10.08 1.76
C LEU A 148 -15.81 10.17 3.21
N TRP A 149 -15.48 9.04 3.85
CA TRP A 149 -14.91 9.01 5.20
C TRP A 149 -13.61 9.79 5.28
N ILE A 150 -12.62 9.47 4.43
CA ILE A 150 -11.29 10.09 4.46
C ILE A 150 -11.35 11.58 4.13
N SER A 151 -12.13 11.99 3.13
CA SER A 151 -12.23 13.39 2.70
C SER A 151 -13.19 14.24 3.53
N GLN A 152 -14.05 13.60 4.35
CA GLN A 152 -15.15 14.24 5.07
C GLN A 152 -16.17 14.92 4.15
N ARG A 153 -16.23 14.50 2.86
CA ARG A 153 -17.21 15.00 1.90
C ARG A 153 -18.55 14.28 2.04
N GLU A 154 -19.63 14.87 1.52
CA GLU A 154 -21.01 14.45 1.78
C GLU A 154 -21.52 13.41 0.80
N TRP A 155 -21.11 13.49 -0.47
CA TRP A 155 -21.63 12.64 -1.53
C TRP A 155 -20.56 12.27 -2.55
N VAL A 156 -20.80 11.17 -3.26
CA VAL A 156 -19.96 10.68 -4.36
C VAL A 156 -20.83 10.31 -5.56
N ASP A 157 -20.45 10.78 -6.73
CA ASP A 157 -20.99 10.29 -8.00
C ASP A 157 -20.05 9.19 -8.53
N LEU A 158 -20.59 7.97 -8.61
CA LEU A 158 -19.95 6.87 -9.31
C LEU A 158 -20.39 6.91 -10.78
N MET A 159 -19.45 7.19 -11.68
CA MET A 159 -19.66 7.15 -13.11
C MET A 159 -19.12 5.86 -13.70
N LEU A 160 -20.01 5.04 -14.26
CA LEU A 160 -19.62 3.89 -15.07
C LEU A 160 -19.62 4.32 -16.53
N TYR A 161 -18.48 4.12 -17.20
CA TYR A 161 -18.23 4.65 -18.54
C TYR A 161 -17.68 3.59 -19.49
N TRP A 162 -18.14 3.66 -20.73
CA TRP A 162 -17.56 3.01 -21.90
C TRP A 162 -17.78 3.90 -23.14
N PRO A 163 -16.80 4.01 -24.07
CA PRO A 163 -16.99 4.76 -25.33
C PRO A 163 -18.24 4.30 -26.08
N ASP A 164 -18.93 5.26 -26.72
CA ASP A 164 -20.13 5.05 -27.53
C ASP A 164 -21.34 4.45 -26.77
N MET A 165 -21.27 4.39 -25.43
CA MET A 165 -22.42 4.05 -24.58
C MET A 165 -22.84 5.25 -23.74
N PRO A 166 -24.14 5.36 -23.39
CA PRO A 166 -24.57 6.33 -22.38
C PRO A 166 -23.80 6.11 -21.07
N PRO A 167 -23.26 7.15 -20.42
CA PRO A 167 -22.65 6.99 -19.11
C PRO A 167 -23.73 6.74 -18.05
N LEU A 168 -23.43 5.89 -17.08
CA LEU A 168 -24.28 5.67 -15.93
C LEU A 168 -23.71 6.38 -14.72
N ILE A 169 -24.40 7.41 -14.21
CA ILE A 169 -23.99 8.15 -13.01
C ILE A 169 -24.94 7.77 -11.87
N LYS A 170 -24.39 7.32 -10.76
CA LYS A 170 -25.16 7.01 -9.54
C LYS A 170 -24.57 7.74 -8.35
N ARG A 171 -25.37 8.60 -7.72
CA ARG A 171 -25.01 9.31 -6.50
C ARG A 171 -25.24 8.46 -5.27
N ALA A 172 -24.27 8.46 -4.37
CA ALA A 172 -24.42 7.97 -3.02
C ALA A 172 -24.02 9.06 -2.01
N TYR A 173 -24.74 9.12 -0.92
CA TYR A 173 -24.42 9.95 0.23
C TYR A 173 -23.69 9.13 1.28
N ARG A 174 -23.12 9.80 2.27
CA ARG A 174 -22.51 9.16 3.42
C ARG A 174 -23.47 8.19 4.10
N ASP A 175 -23.01 6.97 4.31
CA ASP A 175 -23.69 5.95 5.12
C ASP A 175 -22.87 5.78 6.41
N GLU A 176 -23.23 6.55 7.43
CA GLU A 176 -22.44 6.60 8.68
C GLU A 176 -22.37 5.23 9.37
N ALA A 177 -23.42 4.41 9.27
CA ALA A 177 -23.41 3.07 9.83
C ALA A 177 -22.43 2.15 9.09
N TYR A 178 -22.30 2.30 7.76
CA TYR A 178 -21.33 1.58 6.96
C TYR A 178 -19.91 2.11 7.19
N ILE A 179 -19.75 3.43 7.25
CA ILE A 179 -18.47 4.09 7.51
C ILE A 179 -17.91 3.67 8.87
N CYS A 180 -18.72 3.64 9.93
CA CYS A 180 -18.29 3.17 11.24
C CYS A 180 -17.77 1.71 11.21
N LYS A 181 -18.42 0.82 10.47
CA LYS A 181 -17.92 -0.55 10.29
C LYS A 181 -16.62 -0.58 9.50
N LEU A 182 -16.53 0.22 8.44
CA LEU A 182 -15.34 0.34 7.59
C LEU A 182 -14.15 0.82 8.41
N GLU A 183 -14.32 1.88 9.17
CA GLU A 183 -13.32 2.46 10.06
C GLU A 183 -12.79 1.43 11.07
N ASN A 184 -13.67 0.71 11.74
CA ASN A 184 -13.30 -0.34 12.68
C ASN A 184 -12.47 -1.46 12.02
N GLU A 185 -12.86 -1.92 10.81
CA GLU A 185 -12.13 -2.98 10.12
C GLU A 185 -10.79 -2.49 9.56
N ILE A 186 -10.69 -1.25 9.08
CA ILE A 186 -9.45 -0.65 8.61
C ILE A 186 -8.49 -0.39 9.78
N SER A 187 -8.97 0.09 10.93
CA SER A 187 -8.15 0.24 12.14
C SER A 187 -7.55 -1.11 12.57
N ARG A 188 -8.37 -2.16 12.67
CA ARG A 188 -7.88 -3.52 12.99
C ARG A 188 -6.88 -4.03 11.97
N PHE A 189 -7.09 -3.74 10.69
CA PHE A 189 -6.15 -4.09 9.64
C PHE A 189 -4.82 -3.39 9.84
N ASN A 190 -4.81 -2.08 10.09
CA ASN A 190 -3.61 -1.29 10.32
C ASN A 190 -2.84 -1.75 11.58
N GLU A 191 -3.53 -2.08 12.67
CA GLU A 191 -2.91 -2.65 13.87
C GLU A 191 -2.23 -3.99 13.59
N ALA A 192 -2.91 -4.88 12.84
CA ALA A 192 -2.36 -6.17 12.46
C ALA A 192 -1.15 -6.03 11.52
N LEU A 193 -1.22 -5.08 10.58
CA LEU A 193 -0.14 -4.73 9.66
C LEU A 193 1.08 -4.22 10.43
N GLU A 194 0.90 -3.31 11.36
CA GLU A 194 2.00 -2.76 12.16
C GLU A 194 2.66 -3.86 13.02
N LYS A 195 1.87 -4.70 13.69
CA LYS A 195 2.39 -5.86 14.44
C LYS A 195 3.24 -6.78 13.56
N MET A 196 2.79 -7.07 12.34
CA MET A 196 3.53 -7.91 11.38
C MET A 196 4.85 -7.27 10.98
N VAL A 197 4.85 -5.97 10.64
CA VAL A 197 6.05 -5.22 10.27
C VAL A 197 7.08 -5.23 11.41
N GLN A 198 6.64 -4.98 12.65
CA GLN A 198 7.50 -4.99 13.81
C GLN A 198 8.11 -6.38 14.09
N GLN A 199 7.31 -7.45 13.97
CA GLN A 199 7.81 -8.81 14.12
C GLN A 199 8.93 -9.13 13.13
N ILE A 200 8.79 -8.74 11.87
CA ILE A 200 9.79 -8.99 10.83
C ILE A 200 11.05 -8.16 11.09
N LYS A 201 10.92 -6.88 11.45
CA LYS A 201 12.07 -6.03 11.82
C LYS A 201 12.84 -6.56 13.02
N CYS A 202 12.16 -7.13 14.00
CA CYS A 202 12.83 -7.79 15.15
C CYS A 202 13.65 -9.03 14.71
N VAL A 203 13.19 -9.80 13.73
CA VAL A 203 13.96 -10.93 13.17
C VAL A 203 15.22 -10.44 12.49
N GLU A 204 15.14 -9.38 11.70
CA GLU A 204 16.29 -8.76 11.02
C GLU A 204 17.34 -8.28 12.03
N THR A 205 16.92 -7.58 13.08
CA THR A 205 17.81 -7.12 14.16
C THR A 205 18.47 -8.30 14.88
N GLY A 206 17.72 -9.36 15.18
CA GLY A 206 18.26 -10.57 15.81
C GLY A 206 19.27 -11.30 14.91
N PHE A 207 19.06 -11.33 13.61
CA PHE A 207 20.01 -11.91 12.64
C PHE A 207 21.29 -11.08 12.54
N SER A 208 21.18 -9.76 12.46
CA SER A 208 22.31 -8.83 12.43
C SER A 208 23.23 -8.98 13.66
N ILE A 209 22.63 -9.03 14.86
CA ILE A 209 23.37 -9.22 16.12
C ILE A 209 24.11 -10.57 16.13
N ARG A 210 23.46 -11.68 15.71
CA ARG A 210 24.09 -13.00 15.64
C ARG A 210 25.27 -13.04 14.66
N THR A 211 25.12 -12.36 13.51
CA THR A 211 26.18 -12.27 12.50
C THR A 211 27.37 -11.47 13.02
N GLU A 212 27.16 -10.35 13.71
CA GLU A 212 28.22 -9.58 14.32
C GLU A 212 28.98 -10.37 15.42
N ILE A 213 28.27 -11.12 16.26
CA ILE A 213 28.87 -11.97 17.27
C ILE A 213 29.75 -13.04 16.62
N ALA A 214 29.23 -13.75 15.61
CA ALA A 214 29.98 -14.77 14.90
C ALA A 214 31.25 -14.21 14.22
N LEU A 215 31.17 -13.02 13.63
CA LEU A 215 32.34 -12.33 13.03
C LEU A 215 33.37 -11.93 14.10
N LYS A 216 32.95 -11.45 15.25
CA LYS A 216 33.85 -11.13 16.38
C LYS A 216 34.55 -12.39 16.92
N GLU A 217 33.83 -13.47 17.10
CA GLU A 217 34.38 -14.75 17.54
C GLU A 217 35.41 -15.31 16.56
N ARG A 218 35.11 -15.25 15.24
CA ARG A 218 36.05 -15.66 14.18
C ARG A 218 37.33 -14.85 14.24
N LYS A 219 37.25 -13.51 14.30
CA LYS A 219 38.43 -12.63 14.43
C LYS A 219 39.26 -12.94 15.68
N ASN A 220 38.61 -13.24 16.81
CA ASN A 220 39.30 -13.61 18.03
C ASN A 220 40.02 -14.96 17.92
N ARG A 221 39.43 -15.97 17.26
CA ARG A 221 40.07 -17.26 16.97
C ARG A 221 41.29 -17.11 16.08
N GLU A 222 41.20 -16.29 15.03
CA GLU A 222 42.32 -16.00 14.12
C GLU A 222 43.46 -15.27 14.85
N ARG A 223 43.17 -14.29 15.70
CA ARG A 223 44.18 -13.61 16.55
C ARG A 223 44.84 -14.58 17.54
N GLY A 224 44.07 -15.46 18.17
CA GLY A 224 44.63 -16.49 19.09
C GLY A 224 45.50 -17.51 18.36
N ALA A 225 45.14 -17.93 17.15
CA ALA A 225 45.94 -18.82 16.30
C ALA A 225 47.26 -18.17 15.87
N ASN A 226 47.24 -16.90 15.48
CA ASN A 226 48.45 -16.15 15.11
C ASN A 226 49.36 -15.92 16.33
N ALA A 227 48.83 -15.61 17.47
CA ALA A 227 49.62 -15.47 18.72
C ALA A 227 50.34 -16.79 19.10
N LYS A 228 49.62 -17.94 19.01
CA LYS A 228 50.25 -19.27 19.22
C LYS A 228 51.35 -19.56 18.19
N ARG A 229 51.15 -19.25 16.91
CA ARG A 229 52.20 -19.42 15.87
C ARG A 229 53.42 -18.58 16.15
N LEU A 230 53.25 -17.33 16.57
CA LEU A 230 54.38 -16.44 16.95
C LEU A 230 55.11 -16.98 18.18
N LEU A 231 54.43 -17.53 19.17
CA LEU A 231 55.03 -18.10 20.38
C LEU A 231 55.88 -19.32 20.02
N VAL A 232 55.35 -20.22 19.17
CA VAL A 232 56.08 -21.42 18.73
C VAL A 232 57.31 -21.03 17.90
N SER A 233 57.23 -20.03 17.05
CA SER A 233 58.37 -19.55 16.26
C SER A 233 59.46 -18.94 17.14
N LYS A 234 59.11 -18.13 18.16
CA LYS A 234 60.03 -17.56 19.13
C LYS A 234 60.73 -18.64 19.99
N THR A 235 59.99 -19.69 20.35
CA THR A 235 60.56 -20.81 21.12
C THR A 235 61.53 -21.65 20.28
N ARG A 236 61.23 -21.87 18.99
CA ARG A 236 62.17 -22.51 18.03
C ARG A 236 63.46 -21.70 17.84
N MET A 237 63.34 -20.36 17.65
CA MET A 237 64.51 -19.49 17.51
C MET A 237 65.37 -19.47 18.79
N ARG A 238 64.77 -19.50 20.00
CA ARG A 238 65.52 -19.58 21.26
C ARG A 238 66.28 -20.92 21.42
N ARG A 239 65.67 -22.05 20.96
CA ARG A 239 66.36 -23.37 20.99
C ARG A 239 67.50 -23.43 19.98
N ALA A 240 67.33 -22.87 18.79
CA ALA A 240 68.41 -22.81 17.75
C ALA A 240 69.60 -21.97 18.24
N ARG A 241 69.36 -20.83 18.97
CA ARG A 241 70.44 -20.01 19.52
C ARG A 241 71.19 -20.67 20.70
N LYS A 242 70.57 -21.57 21.44
CA LYS A 242 71.24 -22.28 22.54
C LYS A 242 72.05 -23.47 22.03
N GLY A 243 71.77 -24.05 20.88
CA GLY A 243 72.54 -25.14 20.27
C GLY A 243 73.79 -24.71 19.51
N SER A 244 73.98 -23.39 19.24
CA SER A 244 75.15 -22.86 18.52
C SER A 244 76.25 -22.29 19.42
N VAL A 245 76.23 -22.54 20.73
CA VAL A 245 77.23 -22.06 21.73
C VAL A 245 77.98 -23.22 22.39
N GLN A 246 77.90 -24.43 21.84
CA GLN A 246 78.77 -25.56 22.23
C GLN A 246 79.57 -26.08 21.07
N HIS A 247 80.60 -25.32 20.63
CA HIS A 247 81.80 -25.82 19.97
C HIS A 247 82.92 -24.82 20.13
#